data_325f776058fe7caccd118d0f5168f129
#
_entry.id   325f776058fe7caccd118d0f5168f129
#
_cell.length_a   1.000
_cell.length_b   1.000
_cell.length_c   1.000
_cell.angle_alpha   90.00
_cell.angle_beta   90.00
_cell.angle_gamma   90.00
#
_symmetry.space_group_name_H-M   'P 1'
#
loop_
_entity.id
_entity.type
_entity.pdbx_description
1 polymer ?
#
loop_
_entity_poly.entity_id
_entity_poly.type
_entity_poly.pdbx_seq_one_letter_code
_entity_poly.pdbx_strand_id
1 'polypeptide(L)'
;MDFITDLPSINGFDSILVVVDQGLTKGVILTPCNKTITAEDTGKLLLENLYKQFGLPDKIISDRGPQFASKAFVELLKLLGITSALSTAYHPQTDGTTERVNQEIEAYLSIYCTSHPEDWLTAIHTMEFTHNNRRHADRRSTPFELMFGSSPVTIPYTFKNTKFPNLEDKMKTLQRNREEALAAHELARTRMIERGKSNFTPFKQGDKVWLDT
;
A
#
# COMPACT_ATOMS: atom_id res chain seq x y z
N MET A 1 9.64 -0.78 -1.94
CA MET A 1 9.08 0.32 -1.14
C MET A 1 9.27 1.64 -1.88
N ASP A 2 8.40 2.60 -1.61
CA ASP A 2 8.32 3.86 -2.33
C ASP A 2 7.61 4.92 -1.48
N PHE A 3 7.64 6.20 -1.91
CA PHE A 3 6.91 7.28 -1.26
C PHE A 3 5.82 7.84 -2.16
N ILE A 4 4.62 8.01 -1.60
CA ILE A 4 3.59 8.88 -2.18
C ILE A 4 3.74 10.24 -1.49
N THR A 5 4.00 11.29 -2.27
CA THR A 5 4.28 12.64 -1.78
C THR A 5 3.21 13.63 -2.21
N ASP A 6 3.33 14.86 -1.71
CA ASP A 6 2.48 16.00 -2.11
C ASP A 6 1.01 15.84 -1.72
N LEU A 7 0.76 15.13 -0.61
CA LEU A 7 -0.55 15.08 0.03
C LEU A 7 -0.81 16.37 0.83
N PRO A 8 -2.06 16.72 1.11
CA PRO A 8 -2.38 17.83 2.01
C PRO A 8 -1.70 17.65 3.36
N SER A 9 -1.02 18.69 3.85
CA SER A 9 -0.29 18.63 5.12
C SER A 9 -1.25 18.60 6.30
N ILE A 10 -1.26 17.50 7.05
CA ILE A 10 -2.12 17.25 8.20
C ILE A 10 -1.25 16.77 9.37
N ASN A 11 -1.32 17.46 10.49
CA ASN A 11 -0.54 17.14 11.70
C ASN A 11 0.97 16.96 11.45
N GLY A 12 1.53 17.67 10.44
CA GLY A 12 2.93 17.58 10.06
C GLY A 12 3.26 16.45 9.09
N PHE A 13 2.27 15.68 8.65
CA PHE A 13 2.43 14.65 7.61
C PHE A 13 1.91 15.15 6.27
N ASP A 14 2.63 14.88 5.19
CA ASP A 14 2.30 15.25 3.81
C ASP A 14 2.67 14.16 2.81
N SER A 15 3.07 12.99 3.30
CA SER A 15 3.56 11.87 2.49
C SER A 15 3.25 10.53 3.16
N ILE A 16 3.29 9.46 2.38
CA ILE A 16 3.10 8.08 2.85
C ILE A 16 4.30 7.25 2.39
N LEU A 17 4.97 6.59 3.33
CA LEU A 17 5.89 5.49 3.02
C LEU A 17 5.07 4.23 2.73
N VAL A 18 5.18 3.70 1.52
CA VAL A 18 4.52 2.47 1.06
C VAL A 18 5.53 1.33 1.07
N VAL A 19 5.24 0.29 1.82
CA VAL A 19 6.02 -0.96 1.79
C VAL A 19 5.12 -2.08 1.28
N VAL A 20 5.56 -2.80 0.26
CA VAL A 20 4.80 -3.90 -0.37
C VAL A 20 5.61 -5.18 -0.28
N ASP A 21 5.03 -6.26 0.20
CA ASP A 21 5.60 -7.59 0.04
C ASP A 21 5.49 -8.03 -1.42
N GLN A 22 6.61 -7.97 -2.13
CA GLN A 22 6.67 -8.39 -3.54
C GLN A 22 6.70 -9.92 -3.71
N GLY A 23 6.97 -10.64 -2.64
CA GLY A 23 7.10 -12.09 -2.64
C GLY A 23 5.75 -12.81 -2.63
N LEU A 24 5.37 -13.25 -1.44
CA LEU A 24 4.26 -14.19 -1.27
C LEU A 24 2.89 -13.50 -1.17
N THR A 25 2.76 -12.45 -0.34
CA THR A 25 1.43 -12.01 0.10
C THR A 25 0.86 -10.86 -0.71
N LYS A 26 1.72 -9.98 -1.25
CA LYS A 26 1.34 -8.67 -1.81
C LYS A 26 0.68 -7.75 -0.77
N GLY A 27 0.90 -8.04 0.50
CA GLY A 27 0.45 -7.19 1.58
C GLY A 27 1.16 -5.84 1.57
N VAL A 28 0.50 -4.83 2.11
CA VAL A 28 1.01 -3.46 2.18
C VAL A 28 1.09 -2.99 3.62
N ILE A 29 2.04 -2.08 3.86
CA ILE A 29 2.11 -1.26 5.07
C ILE A 29 2.17 0.20 4.61
N LEU A 30 1.28 1.02 5.15
CA LEU A 30 1.15 2.43 4.82
C LEU A 30 1.50 3.27 6.05
N THR A 31 2.60 3.99 6.00
CA THR A 31 3.06 4.77 7.14
C THR A 31 3.08 6.27 6.79
N PRO A 32 2.29 7.12 7.49
CA PRO A 32 2.35 8.56 7.31
C PRO A 32 3.75 9.07 7.65
N CYS A 33 4.25 9.96 6.83
CA CYS A 33 5.53 10.60 7.05
C CYS A 33 5.55 12.01 6.46
N ASN A 34 6.70 12.66 6.57
CA ASN A 34 6.94 13.97 5.98
C ASN A 34 7.81 13.81 4.73
N LYS A 35 7.58 14.61 3.69
CA LYS A 35 8.37 14.61 2.46
C LYS A 35 9.86 14.85 2.71
N THR A 36 10.18 15.58 3.76
CA THR A 36 11.57 15.89 4.16
C THR A 36 12.16 14.85 5.12
N ILE A 37 11.52 13.67 5.26
CA ILE A 37 11.99 12.60 6.13
C ILE A 37 13.45 12.22 5.82
N THR A 38 14.24 12.04 6.87
CA THR A 38 15.64 11.64 6.73
C THR A 38 15.79 10.12 6.54
N ALA A 39 16.95 9.70 6.10
CA ALA A 39 17.29 8.27 6.01
C ALA A 39 17.22 7.56 7.38
N GLU A 40 17.64 8.24 8.44
CA GLU A 40 17.56 7.73 9.82
C GLU A 40 16.10 7.54 10.26
N ASP A 41 15.26 8.53 10.01
CA ASP A 41 13.84 8.45 10.37
C ASP A 41 13.10 7.42 9.51
N THR A 42 13.47 7.27 8.24
CA THR A 42 12.98 6.17 7.39
C THR A 42 13.32 4.81 8.00
N GLY A 43 14.55 4.65 8.51
CA GLY A 43 14.96 3.44 9.23
C GLY A 43 14.12 3.18 10.49
N LYS A 44 13.80 4.24 11.26
CA LYS A 44 12.91 4.13 12.44
C LYS A 44 11.50 3.69 12.05
N LEU A 45 10.93 4.28 10.99
CA LEU A 45 9.61 3.88 10.50
C LEU A 45 9.57 2.40 10.08
N LEU A 46 10.62 1.91 9.42
CA LEU A 46 10.72 0.49 9.06
C LEU A 46 10.81 -0.40 10.31
N LEU A 47 11.54 0.02 11.33
CA LEU A 47 11.64 -0.71 12.59
C LEU A 47 10.28 -0.78 13.30
N GLU A 48 9.57 0.33 13.37
CA GLU A 48 8.32 0.45 14.11
C GLU A 48 7.14 -0.22 13.40
N ASN A 49 7.11 -0.20 12.07
CA ASN A 49 5.94 -0.64 11.31
C ASN A 49 6.16 -1.96 10.55
N LEU A 50 7.37 -2.25 10.10
CA LEU A 50 7.68 -3.49 9.40
C LEU A 50 8.28 -4.53 10.35
N TYR A 51 9.44 -4.23 10.95
CA TYR A 51 10.18 -5.20 11.76
C TYR A 51 9.36 -5.73 12.93
N LYS A 52 8.69 -4.86 13.66
CA LYS A 52 7.85 -5.23 14.81
C LYS A 52 6.77 -6.25 14.49
N GLN A 53 6.26 -6.24 13.26
CA GLN A 53 5.14 -7.10 12.85
C GLN A 53 5.59 -8.35 12.09
N PHE A 54 6.62 -8.24 11.26
CA PHE A 54 7.00 -9.26 10.28
C PHE A 54 8.45 -9.69 10.33
N GLY A 55 9.27 -9.02 11.14
CA GLY A 55 10.73 -9.25 11.18
C GLY A 55 11.48 -8.51 10.06
N LEU A 56 12.76 -8.84 9.89
CA LEU A 56 13.61 -8.24 8.86
C LEU A 56 13.39 -8.95 7.51
N PRO A 57 13.24 -8.19 6.42
CA PRO A 57 13.21 -8.77 5.09
C PRO A 57 14.62 -9.16 4.63
N ASP A 58 14.73 -10.17 3.76
CA ASP A 58 16.01 -10.54 3.14
C ASP A 58 16.50 -9.47 2.17
N LYS A 59 15.56 -8.77 1.51
CA LYS A 59 15.86 -7.80 0.47
C LYS A 59 14.86 -6.66 0.47
N ILE A 60 15.36 -5.44 0.30
CA ILE A 60 14.56 -4.24 0.06
C ILE A 60 14.83 -3.72 -1.35
N ILE A 61 13.75 -3.51 -2.12
CA ILE A 61 13.77 -2.86 -3.42
C ILE A 61 13.14 -1.49 -3.25
N SER A 62 13.81 -0.44 -3.71
CA SER A 62 13.31 0.94 -3.67
C SER A 62 13.76 1.71 -4.91
N ASP A 63 13.17 2.86 -5.13
CA ASP A 63 13.66 3.81 -6.10
C ASP A 63 15.01 4.42 -5.66
N ARG A 64 15.53 5.35 -6.44
CA ARG A 64 16.77 6.09 -6.15
C ARG A 64 16.51 7.39 -5.41
N GLY A 65 15.39 7.49 -4.71
CA GLY A 65 15.12 8.65 -3.87
C GLY A 65 16.27 8.94 -2.90
N PRO A 66 16.53 10.21 -2.57
CA PRO A 66 17.69 10.60 -1.75
C PRO A 66 17.70 9.91 -0.38
N GLN A 67 16.55 9.58 0.16
CA GLN A 67 16.41 8.85 1.43
C GLN A 67 16.99 7.44 1.34
N PHE A 68 16.63 6.71 0.27
CA PHE A 68 17.04 5.32 0.05
C PHE A 68 18.44 5.18 -0.52
N ALA A 69 18.88 6.15 -1.35
CA ALA A 69 20.21 6.16 -1.93
C ALA A 69 21.28 6.70 -0.97
N SER A 70 20.90 7.19 0.21
CA SER A 70 21.85 7.76 1.16
C SER A 70 22.81 6.68 1.70
N LYS A 71 24.08 7.06 1.90
CA LYS A 71 25.08 6.14 2.50
C LYS A 71 24.62 5.62 3.85
N ALA A 72 23.99 6.47 4.67
CA ALA A 72 23.52 6.10 6.00
C ALA A 72 22.46 4.98 5.93
N PHE A 73 21.50 5.07 5.01
CA PHE A 73 20.49 4.05 4.85
C PHE A 73 21.06 2.73 4.33
N VAL A 74 21.93 2.80 3.32
CA VAL A 74 22.59 1.61 2.75
C VAL A 74 23.44 0.89 3.80
N GLU A 75 24.22 1.62 4.60
CA GLU A 75 25.00 1.03 5.69
C GLU A 75 24.11 0.44 6.80
N LEU A 76 23.00 1.09 7.14
CA LEU A 76 22.01 0.53 8.07
C LEU A 76 21.48 -0.82 7.58
N LEU A 77 21.04 -0.91 6.33
CA LEU A 77 20.54 -2.16 5.76
C LEU A 77 21.63 -3.25 5.76
N LYS A 78 22.86 -2.90 5.43
CA LYS A 78 23.99 -3.80 5.44
C LYS A 78 24.28 -4.33 6.86
N LEU A 79 24.24 -3.48 7.87
CA LEU A 79 24.40 -3.89 9.27
C LEU A 79 23.30 -4.85 9.74
N LEU A 80 22.09 -4.68 9.22
CA LEU A 80 20.94 -5.56 9.47
C LEU A 80 20.96 -6.85 8.63
N GLY A 81 21.95 -7.03 7.76
CA GLY A 81 22.01 -8.17 6.85
C GLY A 81 21.02 -8.13 5.69
N ILE A 82 20.41 -6.97 5.42
CA ILE A 82 19.39 -6.78 4.38
C ILE A 82 20.07 -6.40 3.07
N THR A 83 19.74 -7.11 2.00
CA THR A 83 20.20 -6.76 0.65
C THR A 83 19.43 -5.54 0.14
N SER A 84 20.12 -4.44 -0.16
CA SER A 84 19.54 -3.26 -0.82
C SER A 84 19.64 -3.39 -2.34
N ALA A 85 18.53 -3.23 -3.04
CA ALA A 85 18.46 -3.17 -4.49
C ALA A 85 17.73 -1.88 -4.92
N LEU A 86 18.51 -0.94 -5.43
CA LEU A 86 17.93 0.27 -6.03
C LEU A 86 17.42 -0.07 -7.43
N SER A 87 16.17 0.25 -7.71
CA SER A 87 15.60 0.04 -9.04
C SER A 87 16.36 0.85 -10.09
N THR A 88 16.57 0.23 -11.23
CA THR A 88 17.21 0.90 -12.39
C THR A 88 16.13 1.33 -13.37
N ALA A 89 16.33 2.47 -14.02
CA ALA A 89 15.41 3.02 -15.03
C ALA A 89 15.11 2.05 -16.20
N TYR A 90 15.90 0.97 -16.34
CA TYR A 90 15.79 -0.01 -17.42
C TYR A 90 15.14 -1.34 -17.05
N HIS A 91 14.68 -1.52 -15.79
CA HIS A 91 13.97 -2.74 -15.39
C HIS A 91 12.65 -2.41 -14.69
N PRO A 92 11.65 -1.89 -15.43
CA PRO A 92 10.34 -1.52 -14.87
C PRO A 92 9.58 -2.74 -14.29
N GLN A 93 9.92 -3.96 -14.69
CA GLN A 93 9.27 -5.17 -14.17
C GLN A 93 9.56 -5.42 -12.69
N THR A 94 10.68 -4.94 -12.16
CA THR A 94 11.08 -5.15 -10.77
C THR A 94 10.29 -4.26 -9.81
N ASP A 95 9.81 -3.11 -10.27
CA ASP A 95 9.08 -2.11 -9.49
C ASP A 95 7.57 -2.06 -9.79
N GLY A 96 7.15 -2.69 -10.87
CA GLY A 96 5.78 -2.64 -11.36
C GLY A 96 4.70 -3.11 -10.37
N THR A 97 5.08 -3.89 -9.34
CA THR A 97 4.15 -4.27 -8.26
C THR A 97 3.91 -3.10 -7.32
N THR A 98 4.97 -2.42 -6.88
CA THR A 98 4.87 -1.26 -5.99
C THR A 98 4.17 -0.10 -6.70
N GLU A 99 4.50 0.14 -7.97
CA GLU A 99 3.89 1.17 -8.79
C GLU A 99 2.37 0.96 -8.96
N ARG A 100 1.93 -0.29 -9.19
CA ARG A 100 0.49 -0.61 -9.24
C ARG A 100 -0.20 -0.39 -7.91
N VAL A 101 0.45 -0.75 -6.81
CA VAL A 101 -0.08 -0.51 -5.47
C VAL A 101 -0.18 0.98 -5.20
N ASN A 102 0.83 1.78 -5.55
CA ASN A 102 0.78 3.24 -5.41
C ASN A 102 -0.39 3.83 -6.20
N GLN A 103 -0.58 3.42 -7.46
CA GLN A 103 -1.73 3.85 -8.28
C GLN A 103 -3.07 3.47 -7.64
N GLU A 104 -3.17 2.29 -7.02
CA GLU A 104 -4.37 1.86 -6.29
C GLU A 104 -4.61 2.73 -5.07
N ILE A 105 -3.56 3.05 -4.30
CA ILE A 105 -3.62 3.93 -3.13
C ILE A 105 -4.05 5.35 -3.52
N GLU A 106 -3.41 5.93 -4.52
CA GLU A 106 -3.75 7.26 -5.02
C GLU A 106 -5.20 7.34 -5.52
N ALA A 107 -5.63 6.33 -6.28
CA ALA A 107 -7.00 6.24 -6.75
C ALA A 107 -8.01 6.12 -5.59
N TYR A 108 -7.69 5.34 -4.57
CA TYR A 108 -8.50 5.21 -3.37
C TYR A 108 -8.60 6.54 -2.62
N LEU A 109 -7.45 7.18 -2.35
CA LEU A 109 -7.42 8.48 -1.66
C LEU A 109 -8.16 9.55 -2.46
N SER A 110 -7.99 9.59 -3.77
CA SER A 110 -8.71 10.51 -4.65
C SER A 110 -10.23 10.34 -4.57
N ILE A 111 -10.73 9.13 -4.38
CA ILE A 111 -12.18 8.86 -4.28
C ILE A 111 -12.68 9.15 -2.86
N TYR A 112 -11.97 8.63 -1.85
CA TYR A 112 -12.41 8.72 -0.46
C TYR A 112 -12.30 10.14 0.08
N CYS A 113 -11.23 10.86 -0.26
CA CYS A 113 -10.95 12.21 0.24
C CYS A 113 -11.42 13.33 -0.71
N THR A 114 -12.28 13.02 -1.70
CA THR A 114 -12.79 14.04 -2.65
C THR A 114 -13.48 15.20 -1.92
N SER A 115 -14.27 14.90 -0.89
CA SER A 115 -15.03 15.91 -0.14
C SER A 115 -14.26 16.43 1.09
N HIS A 116 -13.33 15.65 1.63
CA HIS A 116 -12.60 15.91 2.87
C HIS A 116 -11.14 15.49 2.70
N PRO A 117 -10.32 16.31 2.01
CA PRO A 117 -8.89 16.00 1.79
C PRO A 117 -8.10 15.80 3.08
N GLU A 118 -8.56 16.42 4.19
CA GLU A 118 -7.97 16.31 5.52
C GLU A 118 -8.13 14.93 6.15
N ASP A 119 -9.02 14.10 5.65
CA ASP A 119 -9.30 12.77 6.22
C ASP A 119 -8.32 11.68 5.76
N TRP A 120 -7.33 12.01 4.91
CA TRP A 120 -6.45 11.00 4.35
C TRP A 120 -5.65 10.22 5.41
N LEU A 121 -5.26 10.87 6.52
CA LEU A 121 -4.57 10.18 7.63
C LEU A 121 -5.43 9.08 8.27
N THR A 122 -6.72 9.28 8.36
CA THR A 122 -7.66 8.27 8.86
C THR A 122 -7.97 7.22 7.79
N ALA A 123 -8.10 7.66 6.55
CA ALA A 123 -8.42 6.82 5.42
C ALA A 123 -7.36 5.75 5.14
N ILE A 124 -6.04 6.07 5.29
CA ILE A 124 -4.98 5.11 5.00
C ILE A 124 -5.02 3.88 5.90
N HIS A 125 -5.40 3.99 7.17
CA HIS A 125 -5.52 2.82 8.06
C HIS A 125 -6.60 1.86 7.59
N THR A 126 -7.75 2.41 7.17
CA THR A 126 -8.86 1.61 6.64
C THR A 126 -8.48 1.01 5.28
N MET A 127 -7.77 1.77 4.46
CA MET A 127 -7.29 1.31 3.17
C MET A 127 -6.28 0.16 3.31
N GLU A 128 -5.26 0.30 4.16
CA GLU A 128 -4.29 -0.75 4.45
C GLU A 128 -4.97 -2.04 4.88
N PHE A 129 -5.87 -1.94 5.85
CA PHE A 129 -6.64 -3.09 6.32
C PHE A 129 -7.48 -3.72 5.21
N THR A 130 -8.16 -2.90 4.40
CA THR A 130 -9.01 -3.37 3.32
C THR A 130 -8.20 -4.04 2.21
N HIS A 131 -7.05 -3.47 1.83
CA HIS A 131 -6.14 -4.06 0.86
C HIS A 131 -5.64 -5.43 1.36
N ASN A 132 -5.19 -5.51 2.61
CA ASN A 132 -4.64 -6.72 3.21
C ASN A 132 -5.71 -7.80 3.49
N ASN A 133 -6.98 -7.41 3.57
CA ASN A 133 -8.12 -8.32 3.80
C ASN A 133 -8.93 -8.62 2.52
N ARG A 134 -8.47 -8.18 1.36
CA ARG A 134 -9.11 -8.43 0.06
C ARG A 134 -8.40 -9.56 -0.68
N ARG A 135 -9.18 -10.40 -1.37
CA ARG A 135 -8.64 -11.40 -2.31
C ARG A 135 -8.15 -10.70 -3.57
N HIS A 136 -6.90 -10.88 -3.90
CA HIS A 136 -6.34 -10.39 -5.16
C HIS A 136 -6.75 -11.32 -6.32
N ALA A 137 -6.89 -10.75 -7.52
CA ALA A 137 -7.41 -11.49 -8.69
C ALA A 137 -6.52 -12.67 -9.12
N ASP A 138 -5.21 -12.55 -8.91
CA ASP A 138 -4.19 -13.55 -9.23
C ASP A 138 -3.99 -14.59 -8.11
N ARG A 139 -4.61 -14.38 -6.95
CA ARG A 139 -4.49 -15.25 -5.78
C ARG A 139 -5.85 -15.48 -5.15
N ARG A 140 -6.13 -16.72 -4.78
CA ARG A 140 -7.41 -17.10 -4.16
C ARG A 140 -7.51 -16.70 -2.69
N SER A 141 -6.41 -16.21 -2.10
CA SER A 141 -6.29 -15.86 -0.68
C SER A 141 -6.03 -14.38 -0.49
N THR A 142 -6.37 -13.86 0.68
CA THR A 142 -6.02 -12.50 1.09
C THR A 142 -4.57 -12.44 1.60
N PRO A 143 -3.90 -11.28 1.59
CA PRO A 143 -2.61 -11.10 2.26
C PRO A 143 -2.64 -11.57 3.72
N PHE A 144 -3.67 -11.25 4.49
CA PHE A 144 -3.80 -11.70 5.87
C PHE A 144 -3.92 -13.22 6.01
N GLU A 145 -4.67 -13.89 5.13
CA GLU A 145 -4.73 -15.36 5.12
C GLU A 145 -3.36 -15.98 4.86
N LEU A 146 -2.58 -15.38 3.98
CA LEU A 146 -1.23 -15.87 3.67
C LEU A 146 -0.22 -15.58 4.78
N MET A 147 -0.37 -14.47 5.51
CA MET A 147 0.52 -14.08 6.62
C MET A 147 0.17 -14.79 7.93
N PHE A 148 -1.12 -14.88 8.25
CA PHE A 148 -1.59 -15.30 9.57
C PHE A 148 -2.40 -16.61 9.55
N GLY A 149 -2.64 -17.18 8.38
CA GLY A 149 -3.45 -18.40 8.23
C GLY A 149 -4.96 -18.15 8.32
N SER A 150 -5.40 -16.94 8.61
CA SER A 150 -6.81 -16.56 8.68
C SER A 150 -7.02 -15.09 8.39
N SER A 151 -8.18 -14.73 7.86
CA SER A 151 -8.55 -13.32 7.71
C SER A 151 -9.04 -12.74 9.03
N PRO A 152 -8.54 -11.58 9.46
CA PRO A 152 -9.04 -10.91 10.66
C PRO A 152 -10.52 -10.56 10.54
N VAL A 153 -11.26 -10.77 11.61
CA VAL A 153 -12.67 -10.35 11.69
C VAL A 153 -12.71 -8.84 11.85
N THR A 154 -13.32 -8.15 10.91
CA THR A 154 -13.36 -6.69 10.87
C THR A 154 -14.21 -6.10 12.00
N ILE A 155 -15.36 -6.74 12.28
CA ILE A 155 -16.30 -6.33 13.32
C ILE A 155 -16.79 -7.59 14.03
N PRO A 156 -16.58 -7.74 15.33
CA PRO A 156 -17.08 -8.90 16.08
C PRO A 156 -18.61 -8.99 16.00
N TYR A 157 -19.13 -10.16 15.70
CA TYR A 157 -20.58 -10.42 15.61
C TYR A 157 -21.33 -10.23 16.94
N THR A 158 -20.61 -10.14 18.06
CA THR A 158 -21.14 -10.11 19.43
C THR A 158 -21.68 -8.75 19.89
N PHE A 159 -21.56 -7.69 19.07
CA PHE A 159 -21.95 -6.33 19.47
C PHE A 159 -23.43 -5.97 19.19
N LYS A 160 -24.26 -6.92 18.80
CA LYS A 160 -25.67 -6.64 18.47
C LYS A 160 -26.51 -6.14 19.65
N ASN A 161 -26.02 -6.22 20.90
CA ASN A 161 -26.73 -5.77 22.09
C ASN A 161 -25.76 -5.18 23.12
N THR A 162 -25.04 -4.13 22.80
CA THR A 162 -24.19 -3.46 23.79
C THR A 162 -25.02 -2.47 24.63
N LYS A 163 -24.84 -2.53 25.95
CA LYS A 163 -25.40 -1.54 26.88
C LYS A 163 -24.68 -0.18 26.84
N PHE A 164 -23.78 0.03 25.87
CA PHE A 164 -22.97 1.23 25.74
C PHE A 164 -23.27 1.94 24.41
N PRO A 165 -24.14 2.97 24.40
CA PRO A 165 -24.54 3.70 23.18
C PRO A 165 -23.35 4.24 22.37
N ASN A 166 -22.35 4.80 23.06
CA ASN A 166 -21.16 5.35 22.41
C ASN A 166 -20.31 4.30 21.67
N LEU A 167 -20.36 3.05 22.12
CA LEU A 167 -19.66 1.96 21.43
C LEU A 167 -20.42 1.54 20.17
N GLU A 168 -21.74 1.51 20.24
CA GLU A 168 -22.60 1.18 19.09
C GLU A 168 -22.44 2.20 17.97
N ASP A 169 -22.36 3.50 18.28
CA ASP A 169 -22.15 4.55 17.30
C ASP A 169 -20.76 4.47 16.65
N LYS A 170 -19.72 4.17 17.45
CA LYS A 170 -18.37 3.91 16.91
C LYS A 170 -18.34 2.70 15.98
N MET A 171 -19.07 1.64 16.33
CA MET A 171 -19.15 0.43 15.50
C MET A 171 -19.88 0.70 14.18
N LYS A 172 -20.99 1.46 14.20
CA LYS A 172 -21.68 1.92 12.98
C LYS A 172 -20.76 2.75 12.08
N THR A 173 -19.99 3.64 12.70
CA THR A 173 -19.01 4.46 11.97
C THR A 173 -17.93 3.58 11.32
N LEU A 174 -17.34 2.63 12.04
CA LEU A 174 -16.37 1.69 11.50
C LEU A 174 -16.94 0.84 10.36
N GLN A 175 -18.19 0.36 10.51
CA GLN A 175 -18.85 -0.41 9.47
C GLN A 175 -19.06 0.43 8.21
N ARG A 176 -19.56 1.65 8.35
CA ARG A 176 -19.73 2.59 7.25
C ARG A 176 -18.40 2.87 6.54
N ASN A 177 -17.35 3.22 7.30
CA ASN A 177 -16.03 3.51 6.73
C ASN A 177 -15.48 2.30 5.95
N ARG A 178 -15.71 1.09 6.43
CA ARG A 178 -15.32 -0.13 5.72
C ARG A 178 -16.09 -0.33 4.43
N GLU A 179 -17.40 -0.13 4.44
CA GLU A 179 -18.25 -0.26 3.25
C GLU A 179 -17.83 0.77 2.19
N GLU A 180 -17.58 2.01 2.62
CA GLU A 180 -17.07 3.08 1.77
C GLU A 180 -15.67 2.75 1.20
N ALA A 181 -14.78 2.20 2.03
CA ALA A 181 -13.45 1.79 1.60
C ALA A 181 -13.51 0.66 0.57
N LEU A 182 -14.34 -0.36 0.79
CA LEU A 182 -14.55 -1.45 -0.17
C LEU A 182 -15.11 -0.92 -1.50
N ALA A 183 -16.11 -0.04 -1.44
CA ALA A 183 -16.69 0.58 -2.62
C ALA A 183 -15.66 1.43 -3.40
N ALA A 184 -14.84 2.22 -2.69
CA ALA A 184 -13.77 3.00 -3.29
C ALA A 184 -12.71 2.11 -3.96
N HIS A 185 -12.31 1.00 -3.33
CA HIS A 185 -11.40 0.02 -3.91
C HIS A 185 -11.96 -0.61 -5.20
N GLU A 186 -13.20 -1.05 -5.18
CA GLU A 186 -13.83 -1.63 -6.38
C GLU A 186 -13.94 -0.61 -7.51
N LEU A 187 -14.28 0.64 -7.19
CA LEU A 187 -14.35 1.71 -8.18
C LEU A 187 -12.96 2.04 -8.74
N ALA A 188 -11.94 2.13 -7.89
CA ALA A 188 -10.56 2.34 -8.32
C ALA A 188 -10.10 1.21 -9.26
N ARG A 189 -10.34 -0.05 -8.88
CA ARG A 189 -10.03 -1.22 -9.70
C ARG A 189 -10.74 -1.18 -11.06
N THR A 190 -12.02 -0.85 -11.07
CA THR A 190 -12.81 -0.76 -12.31
C THR A 190 -12.23 0.31 -13.24
N ARG A 191 -11.91 1.49 -12.71
CA ARG A 191 -11.27 2.57 -13.47
C ARG A 191 -9.91 2.18 -14.04
N MET A 192 -9.09 1.45 -13.27
CA MET A 192 -7.79 0.94 -13.75
C MET A 192 -7.97 -0.06 -14.89
N ILE A 193 -8.92 -0.99 -14.77
CA ILE A 193 -9.25 -1.97 -15.82
C ILE A 193 -9.73 -1.27 -17.09
N GLU A 194 -10.59 -0.27 -16.97
CA GLU A 194 -11.11 0.49 -18.09
C GLU A 194 -10.01 1.28 -18.81
N ARG A 195 -9.12 1.94 -18.07
CA ARG A 195 -7.93 2.61 -18.62
C ARG A 195 -7.00 1.61 -19.32
N GLY A 196 -6.76 0.45 -18.73
CA GLY A 196 -5.96 -0.61 -19.36
C GLY A 196 -6.57 -1.12 -20.67
N LYS A 197 -7.88 -1.25 -20.73
CA LYS A 197 -8.59 -1.66 -21.96
C LYS A 197 -8.53 -0.61 -23.06
N SER A 198 -8.56 0.67 -22.73
CA SER A 198 -8.51 1.75 -23.72
C SER A 198 -7.15 1.84 -24.44
N ASN A 199 -6.09 1.35 -23.82
CA ASN A 199 -4.72 1.34 -24.37
C ASN A 199 -4.32 -0.01 -24.99
N PHE A 200 -5.19 -1.01 -24.97
CA PHE A 200 -4.89 -2.33 -25.50
C PHE A 200 -5.50 -2.50 -26.89
N THR A 201 -4.65 -2.49 -27.90
CA THR A 201 -5.00 -2.94 -29.24
C THR A 201 -4.65 -4.43 -29.35
N PRO A 202 -5.63 -5.34 -29.48
CA PRO A 202 -5.32 -6.76 -29.61
C PRO A 202 -4.54 -7.03 -30.90
N PHE A 203 -3.42 -7.70 -30.78
CA PHE A 203 -2.62 -8.11 -31.94
C PHE A 203 -3.41 -9.12 -32.78
N LYS A 204 -3.31 -8.99 -34.08
CA LYS A 204 -3.85 -9.95 -35.04
C LYS A 204 -2.73 -10.82 -35.58
N GLN A 205 -3.09 -12.02 -36.05
CA GLN A 205 -2.11 -12.90 -36.69
C GLN A 205 -1.54 -12.21 -37.94
N GLY A 206 -0.21 -11.97 -37.92
CA GLY A 206 0.52 -11.24 -38.96
C GLY A 206 1.02 -9.87 -38.52
N ASP A 207 0.66 -9.38 -37.35
CA ASP A 207 1.20 -8.13 -36.82
C ASP A 207 2.69 -8.29 -36.47
N LYS A 208 3.49 -7.31 -36.86
CA LYS A 208 4.90 -7.26 -36.48
C LYS A 208 5.02 -6.65 -35.08
N VAL A 209 5.63 -7.37 -34.15
CA VAL A 209 5.93 -6.92 -32.81
C VAL A 209 7.42 -6.78 -32.61
N TRP A 210 7.84 -5.76 -31.89
CA TRP A 210 9.21 -5.63 -31.43
C TRP A 210 9.38 -6.48 -30.17
N LEU A 211 10.36 -7.36 -30.18
CA LEU A 211 10.81 -8.05 -28.96
C LEU A 211 11.95 -7.21 -28.39
N ASP A 212 11.77 -6.67 -27.22
CA ASP A 212 12.82 -6.02 -26.44
C ASP A 212 13.69 -7.15 -25.86
N THR A 213 14.93 -7.26 -26.35
CA THR A 213 15.92 -8.28 -25.92
C THR A 213 16.85 -7.70 -24.87
#